data_f089281d421a36c668fac3a448b53afe
#
_entry.id   f089281d421a36c668fac3a448b53afe
#
_cell.length_a   1.000
_cell.length_b   1.000
_cell.length_c   1.000
_cell.angle_alpha   90.00
_cell.angle_beta   90.00
_cell.angle_gamma   90.00
#
_symmetry.space_group_name_H-M   'P 1'
#
loop_
_entity.id
_entity.type
_entity.pdbx_description
1 polymer ?
#
loop_
_entity_poly.entity_id
_entity_poly.type
_entity_poly.pdbx_seq_one_letter_code
_entity_poly.pdbx_strand_id
1 'polypeptide(L)'
;MTSRQFYISLFIITISLKIQKLPSLIAESLGKDSYLLVLLFLLINLAGICLAFFILRKTKDNNFLTSKSSLVWQLFKKLILIGMAVYFLSQCLILYEAIQNLFAHVLFYELPWTLFSLMLAGAVFYLAFSGIKNISLNFELYAILIVISYIVISIFGGTKADFMSVLPFETINFKEVGSKIVDFNLWFGDFFLVLFMGKYAKHIKLKWTALVYTFAMLFVGLLFVEFFGIYQDYTPMKPSLISVLSEQSMLGVNIGRVDWFFILFAEMGTILSAGACLFFAKKSLSLAFPKIKELWVLIFLIVVIYFVDIFYLVDVHTQKQLFIDFMKYVSLAVKILTALMLAVWCIIKPKKSQKNAEENVQKFSNQGQVER
;
A
#
# COMPACT_ATOMS: atom_id res chain seq x y z
N MET A 1 14.63 -1.67 11.75
CA MET A 1 14.59 -1.39 10.30
C MET A 1 15.51 -0.23 10.00
N THR A 2 16.42 -0.36 9.02
CA THR A 2 17.31 0.72 8.56
C THR A 2 16.56 1.68 7.64
N SER A 3 17.12 2.87 7.38
CA SER A 3 16.53 3.81 6.39
C SER A 3 16.48 3.20 4.99
N ARG A 4 17.53 2.44 4.60
CA ARG A 4 17.60 1.77 3.30
C ARG A 4 16.46 0.75 3.14
N GLN A 5 16.26 -0.11 4.14
CA GLN A 5 15.14 -1.07 4.17
C GLN A 5 13.78 -0.39 4.05
N PHE A 6 13.62 0.76 4.73
CA PHE A 6 12.39 1.55 4.64
C PHE A 6 12.13 2.05 3.21
N TYR A 7 13.11 2.64 2.56
CA TYR A 7 12.95 3.19 1.21
C TYR A 7 12.68 2.10 0.17
N ILE A 8 13.40 0.98 0.25
CA ILE A 8 13.20 -0.17 -0.64
C ILE A 8 11.80 -0.76 -0.44
N SER A 9 11.40 -1.01 0.81
CA SER A 9 10.07 -1.54 1.10
C SER A 9 8.96 -0.60 0.63
N LEU A 10 9.10 0.72 0.85
CA LEU A 10 8.14 1.71 0.39
C LEU A 10 8.01 1.69 -1.13
N PHE A 11 9.13 1.65 -1.85
CA PHE A 11 9.16 1.58 -3.31
C PHE A 11 8.42 0.35 -3.83
N ILE A 12 8.79 -0.85 -3.36
CA ILE A 12 8.22 -2.10 -3.85
C ILE A 12 6.73 -2.21 -3.48
N ILE A 13 6.33 -1.90 -2.24
CA ILE A 13 4.92 -1.95 -1.82
C ILE A 13 4.08 -0.98 -2.66
N THR A 14 4.58 0.25 -2.89
CA THR A 14 3.86 1.25 -3.69
C THR A 14 3.60 0.76 -5.11
N ILE A 15 4.59 0.15 -5.75
CA ILE A 15 4.44 -0.40 -7.10
C ILE A 15 3.49 -1.61 -7.06
N SER A 16 3.76 -2.61 -6.22
CA SER A 16 2.97 -3.85 -6.16
C SER A 16 1.48 -3.61 -5.96
N LEU A 17 1.10 -2.61 -5.14
CA LEU A 17 -0.31 -2.26 -4.91
C LEU A 17 -1.02 -1.70 -6.15
N LYS A 18 -0.29 -1.18 -7.13
CA LYS A 18 -0.86 -0.42 -8.24
C LYS A 18 -0.75 -1.08 -9.60
N ILE A 19 0.18 -2.02 -9.77
CA ILE A 19 0.44 -2.64 -11.08
C ILE A 19 -0.44 -3.85 -11.39
N GLN A 20 -1.21 -4.35 -10.42
CA GLN A 20 -2.02 -5.55 -10.63
C GLN A 20 -3.31 -5.22 -11.41
N LYS A 21 -4.43 -5.02 -10.73
CA LYS A 21 -5.76 -4.78 -11.35
C LYS A 21 -6.08 -3.31 -11.61
N LEU A 22 -5.40 -2.40 -10.92
CA LEU A 22 -5.71 -0.98 -11.00
C LEU A 22 -5.63 -0.41 -12.44
N PRO A 23 -4.65 -0.80 -13.29
CA PRO A 23 -4.58 -0.29 -14.66
C PRO A 23 -5.83 -0.58 -15.48
N SER A 24 -6.34 -1.82 -15.42
CA SER A 24 -7.56 -2.20 -16.15
C SER A 24 -8.79 -1.45 -15.65
N LEU A 25 -8.96 -1.33 -14.32
CA LEU A 25 -10.09 -0.63 -13.71
C LEU A 25 -10.09 0.87 -14.03
N ILE A 26 -8.93 1.53 -14.03
CA ILE A 26 -8.84 2.94 -14.38
C ILE A 26 -9.08 3.13 -15.88
N ALA A 27 -8.52 2.24 -16.72
CA ALA A 27 -8.73 2.29 -18.15
C ALA A 27 -10.20 2.11 -18.54
N GLU A 28 -10.96 1.27 -17.82
CA GLU A 28 -12.41 1.10 -18.00
C GLU A 28 -13.18 2.41 -17.77
N SER A 29 -12.72 3.25 -16.84
CA SER A 29 -13.44 4.45 -16.43
C SER A 29 -12.95 5.75 -17.11
N LEU A 30 -11.68 5.82 -17.52
CA LEU A 30 -11.02 7.04 -18.02
C LEU A 30 -10.32 6.83 -19.36
N GLY A 31 -10.31 5.59 -19.89
CA GLY A 31 -9.64 5.29 -21.15
C GLY A 31 -8.18 5.76 -21.14
N LYS A 32 -7.78 6.47 -22.19
CA LYS A 32 -6.42 7.00 -22.38
C LYS A 32 -5.95 7.97 -21.30
N ASP A 33 -6.87 8.66 -20.61
CA ASP A 33 -6.56 9.64 -19.56
C ASP A 33 -6.21 9.01 -18.20
N SER A 34 -6.13 7.67 -18.12
CA SER A 34 -5.86 6.92 -16.88
C SER A 34 -4.57 7.33 -16.17
N TYR A 35 -3.50 7.67 -16.89
CA TYR A 35 -2.24 8.12 -16.30
C TYR A 35 -2.35 9.46 -15.56
N LEU A 36 -3.29 10.34 -15.94
CA LEU A 36 -3.53 11.60 -15.25
C LEU A 36 -4.04 11.40 -13.83
N LEU A 37 -4.86 10.37 -13.62
CA LEU A 37 -5.33 10.01 -12.28
C LEU A 37 -4.16 9.58 -11.39
N VAL A 38 -3.18 8.85 -11.93
CA VAL A 38 -1.96 8.46 -11.20
C VAL A 38 -1.15 9.70 -10.79
N LEU A 39 -1.00 10.69 -11.69
CA LEU A 39 -0.32 11.95 -11.39
C LEU A 39 -1.07 12.77 -10.32
N LEU A 40 -2.40 12.81 -10.39
CA LEU A 40 -3.21 13.51 -9.40
C LEU A 40 -3.06 12.86 -8.01
N PHE A 41 -3.10 11.53 -7.94
CA PHE A 41 -2.85 10.82 -6.69
C PHE A 41 -1.41 10.94 -6.19
N LEU A 42 -0.42 11.11 -7.07
CA LEU A 42 0.95 11.44 -6.67
C LEU A 42 0.96 12.73 -5.83
N LEU A 43 0.30 13.79 -6.29
CA LEU A 43 0.25 15.07 -5.57
C LEU A 43 -0.48 14.93 -4.22
N ILE A 44 -1.63 14.27 -4.21
CA ILE A 44 -2.42 14.04 -2.98
C ILE A 44 -1.61 13.25 -1.95
N ASN A 45 -0.96 12.16 -2.36
CA ASN A 45 -0.17 11.35 -1.43
C ASN A 45 1.13 12.02 -0.99
N LEU A 46 1.76 12.87 -1.81
CA LEU A 46 2.90 13.68 -1.37
C LEU A 46 2.49 14.63 -0.22
N ALA A 47 1.34 15.28 -0.34
CA ALA A 47 0.80 16.07 0.77
C ALA A 47 0.53 15.20 2.01
N GLY A 48 -0.03 14.01 1.83
CA GLY A 48 -0.22 13.03 2.91
C GLY A 48 1.09 12.56 3.56
N ILE A 49 2.15 12.34 2.77
CA ILE A 49 3.49 11.98 3.27
C ILE A 49 4.09 13.13 4.08
N CYS A 50 3.95 14.38 3.64
CA CYS A 50 4.37 15.54 4.43
C CYS A 50 3.65 15.59 5.78
N LEU A 51 2.34 15.34 5.79
CA LEU A 51 1.55 15.24 7.02
C LEU A 51 2.03 14.10 7.92
N ALA A 52 2.26 12.90 7.35
CA ALA A 52 2.77 11.75 8.10
C ALA A 52 4.13 12.03 8.77
N PHE A 53 5.05 12.71 8.06
CA PHE A 53 6.33 13.13 8.64
C PHE A 53 6.19 14.17 9.75
N PHE A 54 5.30 15.13 9.57
CA PHE A 54 4.99 16.09 10.63
C PHE A 54 4.53 15.39 11.90
N ILE A 55 3.66 14.39 11.77
CA ILE A 55 3.17 13.57 12.87
C ILE A 55 4.31 12.76 13.49
N LEU A 56 5.08 12.03 12.69
CA LEU A 56 6.19 11.22 13.18
C LEU A 56 7.22 12.05 13.97
N ARG A 57 7.52 13.26 13.53
CA ARG A 57 8.41 14.18 14.26
C ARG A 57 7.83 14.61 15.60
N LYS A 58 6.54 14.97 15.62
CA LYS A 58 5.86 15.48 16.83
C LYS A 58 5.54 14.37 17.84
N THR A 59 5.46 13.09 17.38
CA THR A 59 5.13 11.95 18.23
C THR A 59 6.34 11.18 18.74
N LYS A 60 7.57 11.58 18.37
CA LYS A 60 8.80 10.87 18.74
C LYS A 60 8.92 10.63 20.25
N ASP A 61 8.48 11.58 21.07
CA ASP A 61 8.57 11.55 22.53
C ASP A 61 7.26 11.14 23.23
N ASN A 62 6.15 11.08 22.49
CA ASN A 62 4.83 10.78 23.03
C ASN A 62 4.08 9.84 22.10
N ASN A 63 3.98 8.59 22.50
CA ASN A 63 3.20 7.58 21.78
C ASN A 63 1.73 8.03 21.64
N PHE A 64 1.41 8.76 20.55
CA PHE A 64 0.05 9.14 20.20
C PHE A 64 -0.93 7.97 20.34
N LEU A 65 -0.49 6.78 19.88
CA LEU A 65 -1.28 5.55 19.92
C LEU A 65 -1.41 4.96 21.35
N THR A 66 -0.57 5.31 22.30
CA THR A 66 -0.56 4.72 23.66
C THR A 66 -0.86 5.73 24.79
N SER A 67 -1.03 7.03 24.48
CA SER A 67 -1.28 8.03 25.52
C SER A 67 -2.64 7.82 26.19
N LYS A 68 -2.67 7.85 27.52
CA LYS A 68 -3.91 7.90 28.31
C LYS A 68 -4.59 9.25 28.07
N SER A 69 -5.82 9.23 27.61
CA SER A 69 -6.64 10.41 27.26
C SER A 69 -8.07 10.20 27.74
N SER A 70 -8.94 11.19 27.58
CA SER A 70 -10.37 11.09 27.92
C SER A 70 -11.03 9.86 27.24
N LEU A 71 -12.11 9.35 27.83
CA LEU A 71 -12.83 8.17 27.35
C LEU A 71 -13.26 8.32 25.89
N VAL A 72 -13.76 9.50 25.52
CA VAL A 72 -14.19 9.82 24.15
C VAL A 72 -13.01 9.71 23.17
N TRP A 73 -11.85 10.21 23.55
CA TRP A 73 -10.64 10.13 22.74
C TRP A 73 -10.13 8.70 22.56
N GLN A 74 -10.28 7.86 23.60
CA GLN A 74 -9.95 6.44 23.51
C GLN A 74 -10.87 5.67 22.55
N LEU A 75 -12.19 5.97 22.56
CA LEU A 75 -13.14 5.39 21.62
C LEU A 75 -12.83 5.81 20.17
N PHE A 76 -12.60 7.09 19.94
CA PHE A 76 -12.22 7.61 18.61
C PHE A 76 -10.95 6.96 18.07
N LYS A 77 -9.94 6.80 18.91
CA LYS A 77 -8.69 6.12 18.60
C LYS A 77 -8.89 4.66 18.23
N LYS A 78 -9.73 3.93 18.97
CA LYS A 78 -10.08 2.54 18.65
C LYS A 78 -10.76 2.44 17.30
N LEU A 79 -11.72 3.34 17.02
CA LEU A 79 -12.44 3.36 15.74
C LEU A 79 -11.48 3.55 14.55
N ILE A 80 -10.54 4.50 14.67
CA ILE A 80 -9.53 4.71 13.62
C ILE A 80 -8.61 3.52 13.46
N LEU A 81 -8.16 2.90 14.55
CA LEU A 81 -7.30 1.72 14.50
C LEU A 81 -8.02 0.52 13.85
N ILE A 82 -9.31 0.34 14.13
CA ILE A 82 -10.14 -0.67 13.46
C ILE A 82 -10.27 -0.34 11.97
N GLY A 83 -10.58 0.92 11.64
CA GLY A 83 -10.65 1.36 10.24
C GLY A 83 -9.33 1.17 9.48
N MET A 84 -8.20 1.47 10.11
CA MET A 84 -6.87 1.19 9.54
C MET A 84 -6.62 -0.31 9.35
N ALA A 85 -7.07 -1.15 10.28
CA ALA A 85 -6.96 -2.60 10.15
C ALA A 85 -7.78 -3.09 8.96
N VAL A 86 -9.01 -2.61 8.79
CA VAL A 86 -9.86 -2.93 7.64
C VAL A 86 -9.23 -2.44 6.34
N TYR A 87 -8.68 -1.23 6.31
CA TYR A 87 -7.96 -0.69 5.15
C TYR A 87 -6.78 -1.58 4.74
N PHE A 88 -5.89 -1.93 5.68
CA PHE A 88 -4.75 -2.79 5.35
C PHE A 88 -5.15 -4.22 5.00
N LEU A 89 -6.23 -4.72 5.59
CA LEU A 89 -6.80 -6.01 5.25
C LEU A 89 -7.33 -6.02 3.81
N SER A 90 -8.02 -4.96 3.38
CA SER A 90 -8.49 -4.84 2.00
C SER A 90 -7.34 -4.76 0.99
N GLN A 91 -6.24 -4.04 1.32
CA GLN A 91 -5.02 -4.04 0.50
C GLN A 91 -4.41 -5.44 0.40
N CYS A 92 -4.35 -6.16 1.52
CA CYS A 92 -3.86 -7.55 1.54
C CYS A 92 -4.73 -8.45 0.65
N LEU A 93 -6.06 -8.34 0.72
CA LEU A 93 -6.99 -9.10 -0.11
C LEU A 93 -6.84 -8.81 -1.61
N ILE A 94 -6.67 -7.54 -1.99
CA ILE A 94 -6.44 -7.14 -3.39
C ILE A 94 -5.15 -7.79 -3.93
N LEU A 95 -4.06 -7.74 -3.17
CA LEU A 95 -2.80 -8.35 -3.56
C LEU A 95 -2.91 -9.89 -3.59
N TYR A 96 -3.58 -10.46 -2.62
CA TYR A 96 -3.81 -11.89 -2.50
C TYR A 96 -4.56 -12.44 -3.72
N GLU A 97 -5.67 -11.80 -4.09
CA GLU A 97 -6.44 -12.14 -5.27
C GLU A 97 -5.64 -11.96 -6.57
N ALA A 98 -4.84 -10.90 -6.65
CA ALA A 98 -4.01 -10.65 -7.83
C ALA A 98 -3.00 -11.79 -8.07
N ILE A 99 -2.32 -12.23 -7.00
CA ILE A 99 -1.38 -13.36 -7.06
C ILE A 99 -2.11 -14.64 -7.48
N GLN A 100 -3.28 -14.92 -6.90
CA GLN A 100 -4.04 -16.11 -7.24
C GLN A 100 -4.47 -16.13 -8.70
N ASN A 101 -5.03 -15.01 -9.19
CA ASN A 101 -5.46 -14.93 -10.60
C ASN A 101 -4.29 -15.18 -11.56
N LEU A 102 -3.11 -14.62 -11.25
CA LEU A 102 -1.94 -14.84 -12.08
C LEU A 102 -1.51 -16.32 -12.06
N PHE A 103 -1.36 -16.89 -10.88
CA PHE A 103 -0.87 -18.28 -10.76
C PHE A 103 -1.88 -19.30 -11.29
N ALA A 104 -3.18 -19.10 -11.02
CA ALA A 104 -4.23 -19.99 -11.49
C ALA A 104 -4.38 -19.96 -13.01
N HIS A 105 -4.27 -18.79 -13.64
CA HIS A 105 -4.50 -18.66 -15.08
C HIS A 105 -3.24 -18.83 -15.93
N VAL A 106 -2.05 -18.56 -15.37
CA VAL A 106 -0.80 -18.54 -16.15
C VAL A 106 0.11 -19.73 -15.84
N LEU A 107 0.23 -20.11 -14.56
CA LEU A 107 1.25 -21.06 -14.12
C LEU A 107 0.71 -22.45 -13.77
N PHE A 108 -0.42 -22.53 -13.08
CA PHE A 108 -0.91 -23.77 -12.48
C PHE A 108 -2.42 -23.96 -12.69
N TYR A 109 -2.87 -23.94 -13.92
CA TYR A 109 -4.29 -24.00 -14.22
C TYR A 109 -4.98 -25.31 -13.77
N GLU A 110 -4.22 -26.38 -13.53
CA GLU A 110 -4.72 -27.68 -13.03
C GLU A 110 -4.81 -27.76 -11.48
N LEU A 111 -4.20 -26.79 -10.74
CA LEU A 111 -4.25 -26.80 -9.29
C LEU A 111 -5.62 -26.34 -8.78
N PRO A 112 -6.22 -27.09 -7.82
CA PRO A 112 -7.44 -26.62 -7.19
C PRO A 112 -7.24 -25.25 -6.53
N TRP A 113 -8.10 -24.30 -6.84
CA TRP A 113 -8.06 -22.92 -6.32
C TRP A 113 -7.92 -22.87 -4.80
N THR A 114 -8.70 -23.72 -4.10
CA THR A 114 -8.70 -23.79 -2.64
C THR A 114 -7.35 -24.22 -2.05
N LEU A 115 -6.65 -25.15 -2.71
CA LEU A 115 -5.33 -25.59 -2.26
C LEU A 115 -4.28 -24.47 -2.45
N PHE A 116 -4.30 -23.81 -3.60
CA PHE A 116 -3.40 -22.70 -3.84
C PHE A 116 -3.65 -21.54 -2.89
N SER A 117 -4.93 -21.19 -2.64
CA SER A 117 -5.34 -20.20 -1.65
C SER A 117 -4.78 -20.55 -0.26
N LEU A 118 -4.87 -21.80 0.17
CA LEU A 118 -4.35 -22.22 1.47
C LEU A 118 -2.81 -22.06 1.57
N MET A 119 -2.08 -22.43 0.51
CA MET A 119 -0.62 -22.29 0.48
C MET A 119 -0.21 -20.82 0.54
N LEU A 120 -0.89 -19.95 -0.22
CA LEU A 120 -0.66 -18.52 -0.21
C LEU A 120 -1.00 -17.90 1.15
N ALA A 121 -2.11 -18.31 1.76
CA ALA A 121 -2.47 -17.92 3.13
C ALA A 121 -1.37 -18.28 4.13
N GLY A 122 -0.80 -19.48 4.04
CA GLY A 122 0.33 -19.91 4.87
C GLY A 122 1.57 -19.02 4.68
N ALA A 123 1.92 -18.68 3.45
CA ALA A 123 3.05 -17.81 3.14
C ALA A 123 2.86 -16.39 3.69
N VAL A 124 1.70 -15.79 3.45
CA VAL A 124 1.36 -14.44 3.93
C VAL A 124 1.27 -14.41 5.45
N PHE A 125 0.71 -15.47 6.08
CA PHE A 125 0.70 -15.65 7.53
C PHE A 125 2.11 -15.66 8.11
N TYR A 126 3.01 -16.50 7.55
CA TYR A 126 4.40 -16.61 8.00
C TYR A 126 5.12 -15.26 7.92
N LEU A 127 4.97 -14.53 6.82
CA LEU A 127 5.55 -13.19 6.66
C LEU A 127 5.03 -12.22 7.73
N ALA A 128 3.72 -12.15 7.94
CA ALA A 128 3.13 -11.28 8.95
C ALA A 128 3.48 -11.69 10.39
N PHE A 129 3.68 -12.99 10.64
CA PHE A 129 4.14 -13.52 11.93
C PHE A 129 5.59 -13.12 12.20
N SER A 130 6.48 -13.23 11.20
CA SER A 130 7.90 -12.91 11.32
C SER A 130 8.18 -11.44 11.63
N GLY A 131 7.23 -10.55 11.32
CA GLY A 131 7.26 -9.13 11.66
C GLY A 131 7.97 -8.24 10.64
N ILE A 132 7.73 -6.93 10.76
CA ILE A 132 8.14 -5.94 9.74
C ILE A 132 9.67 -5.86 9.51
N LYS A 133 10.49 -6.19 10.52
CA LYS A 133 11.95 -6.20 10.35
C LYS A 133 12.38 -7.30 9.37
N ASN A 134 11.83 -8.50 9.52
CA ASN A 134 12.14 -9.62 8.64
C ASN A 134 11.55 -9.43 7.26
N ILE A 135 10.32 -8.91 7.16
CA ILE A 135 9.72 -8.53 5.87
C ILE A 135 10.61 -7.51 5.15
N SER A 136 11.07 -6.46 5.85
CA SER A 136 11.92 -5.44 5.24
C SER A 136 13.31 -5.94 4.88
N LEU A 137 13.84 -6.93 5.59
CA LEU A 137 15.07 -7.62 5.21
C LEU A 137 14.87 -8.43 3.93
N ASN A 138 13.75 -9.13 3.80
CA ASN A 138 13.42 -9.86 2.57
C ASN A 138 13.24 -8.90 1.39
N PHE A 139 12.58 -7.74 1.56
CA PHE A 139 12.55 -6.72 0.53
C PHE A 139 13.96 -6.27 0.11
N GLU A 140 14.85 -6.05 1.06
CA GLU A 140 16.25 -5.65 0.75
C GLU A 140 17.00 -6.76 0.02
N LEU A 141 16.84 -8.01 0.43
CA LEU A 141 17.50 -9.17 -0.16
C LEU A 141 17.09 -9.38 -1.63
N TYR A 142 15.79 -9.31 -1.90
CA TYR A 142 15.23 -9.55 -3.24
C TYR A 142 15.07 -8.28 -4.07
N ALA A 143 15.39 -7.09 -3.53
CA ALA A 143 15.16 -5.81 -4.17
C ALA A 143 15.71 -5.73 -5.60
N ILE A 144 16.94 -6.20 -5.81
CA ILE A 144 17.61 -6.13 -7.11
C ILE A 144 16.85 -6.96 -8.13
N LEU A 145 16.45 -8.20 -7.78
CA LEU A 145 15.74 -9.10 -8.68
C LEU A 145 14.33 -8.57 -9.00
N ILE A 146 13.61 -8.05 -7.99
CA ILE A 146 12.27 -7.47 -8.16
C ILE A 146 12.34 -6.23 -9.08
N VAL A 147 13.28 -5.32 -8.82
CA VAL A 147 13.42 -4.07 -9.60
C VAL A 147 13.86 -4.38 -11.02
N ILE A 148 14.82 -5.29 -11.22
CA ILE A 148 15.23 -5.72 -12.56
C ILE A 148 14.03 -6.32 -13.30
N SER A 149 13.23 -7.15 -12.65
CA SER A 149 12.04 -7.75 -13.26
C SER A 149 11.04 -6.70 -13.73
N TYR A 150 10.75 -5.69 -12.90
CA TYR A 150 9.87 -4.59 -13.30
C TYR A 150 10.43 -3.80 -14.49
N ILE A 151 11.74 -3.50 -14.49
CA ILE A 151 12.40 -2.78 -15.60
C ILE A 151 12.37 -3.60 -16.87
N VAL A 152 12.67 -4.89 -16.81
CA VAL A 152 12.66 -5.78 -17.97
C VAL A 152 11.26 -5.91 -18.57
N ILE A 153 10.24 -6.11 -17.73
CA ILE A 153 8.83 -6.16 -18.16
C ILE A 153 8.44 -4.83 -18.85
N SER A 154 8.84 -3.68 -18.28
CA SER A 154 8.59 -2.37 -18.89
C SER A 154 9.31 -2.18 -20.22
N ILE A 155 10.60 -2.56 -20.31
CA ILE A 155 11.33 -2.45 -21.60
C ILE A 155 10.64 -3.26 -22.70
N PHE A 156 10.23 -4.50 -22.42
CA PHE A 156 9.54 -5.33 -23.39
C PHE A 156 8.16 -4.79 -23.76
N GLY A 157 7.40 -4.30 -22.76
CA GLY A 157 6.12 -3.61 -23.01
C GLY A 157 6.32 -2.36 -23.87
N GLY A 158 7.27 -1.51 -23.51
CA GLY A 158 7.56 -0.26 -24.19
C GLY A 158 7.95 -0.42 -25.65
N THR A 159 8.61 -1.54 -26.05
CA THR A 159 8.96 -1.79 -27.46
C THR A 159 7.74 -2.00 -28.37
N LYS A 160 6.58 -2.33 -27.81
CA LYS A 160 5.35 -2.63 -28.55
C LYS A 160 4.24 -1.59 -28.32
N ALA A 161 4.45 -0.68 -27.37
CA ALA A 161 3.47 0.35 -27.04
C ALA A 161 3.46 1.45 -28.11
N ASP A 162 2.28 1.77 -28.60
CA ASP A 162 2.06 2.98 -29.41
C ASP A 162 1.80 4.16 -28.48
N PHE A 163 2.88 4.88 -28.14
CA PHE A 163 2.81 6.05 -27.27
C PHE A 163 2.02 7.22 -27.88
N MET A 164 1.92 7.29 -29.22
CA MET A 164 1.17 8.35 -29.89
C MET A 164 -0.34 8.19 -29.70
N SER A 165 -0.82 6.96 -29.53
CA SER A 165 -2.24 6.70 -29.25
C SER A 165 -2.67 7.11 -27.83
N VAL A 166 -1.69 7.19 -26.91
CA VAL A 166 -1.95 7.51 -25.48
C VAL A 166 -1.86 9.02 -25.20
N LEU A 167 -1.06 9.75 -25.98
CA LEU A 167 -0.67 11.15 -25.72
C LEU A 167 -1.33 12.21 -26.61
N PRO A 168 -2.59 12.14 -27.00
CA PRO A 168 -3.21 13.32 -27.59
C PRO A 168 -3.71 14.23 -26.47
N PHE A 169 -3.05 15.38 -26.34
CA PHE A 169 -3.43 16.43 -25.38
C PHE A 169 -4.73 17.15 -25.77
N GLU A 170 -5.46 16.70 -26.77
CA GLU A 170 -6.52 17.50 -27.43
C GLU A 170 -7.79 17.68 -26.60
N THR A 171 -8.09 16.79 -25.63
CA THR A 171 -9.34 16.89 -24.84
C THR A 171 -9.21 16.26 -23.45
N ILE A 172 -8.30 16.79 -22.60
CA ILE A 172 -8.20 16.33 -21.22
C ILE A 172 -9.43 16.79 -20.44
N ASN A 173 -10.23 15.84 -19.95
CA ASN A 173 -11.38 16.12 -19.09
C ASN A 173 -10.98 16.07 -17.60
N PHE A 174 -10.32 17.12 -17.11
CA PHE A 174 -9.92 17.21 -15.70
C PHE A 174 -11.09 17.06 -14.72
N LYS A 175 -12.31 17.44 -15.10
CA LYS A 175 -13.50 17.29 -14.26
C LYS A 175 -13.86 15.82 -14.09
N GLU A 176 -13.76 15.05 -15.15
CA GLU A 176 -14.01 13.60 -15.12
C GLU A 176 -12.94 12.88 -14.29
N VAL A 177 -11.65 13.15 -14.57
CA VAL A 177 -10.53 12.61 -13.77
C VAL A 177 -10.69 12.95 -12.29
N GLY A 178 -11.07 14.20 -11.96
CA GLY A 178 -11.31 14.64 -10.59
C GLY A 178 -12.47 13.89 -9.91
N SER A 179 -13.55 13.60 -10.63
CA SER A 179 -14.70 12.85 -10.09
C SER A 179 -14.34 11.41 -9.68
N LYS A 180 -13.34 10.82 -10.33
CA LYS A 180 -12.87 9.45 -10.08
C LYS A 180 -11.93 9.30 -8.87
N ILE A 181 -11.52 10.40 -8.23
CA ILE A 181 -10.68 10.34 -7.02
C ILE A 181 -11.33 9.48 -5.93
N VAL A 182 -12.65 9.59 -5.74
CA VAL A 182 -13.37 8.83 -4.71
C VAL A 182 -13.38 7.34 -5.07
N ASP A 183 -13.57 7.01 -6.34
CA ASP A 183 -13.66 5.63 -6.80
C ASP A 183 -12.33 4.87 -6.62
N PHE A 184 -11.21 5.52 -6.90
CA PHE A 184 -9.89 4.87 -6.86
C PHE A 184 -9.08 5.15 -5.59
N ASN A 185 -9.65 5.89 -4.62
CA ASN A 185 -8.90 6.22 -3.40
C ASN A 185 -8.42 5.00 -2.60
N LEU A 186 -9.05 3.83 -2.75
CA LEU A 186 -8.67 2.60 -2.06
C LEU A 186 -7.21 2.23 -2.33
N TRP A 187 -6.74 2.34 -3.57
CA TRP A 187 -5.37 1.98 -3.98
C TRP A 187 -4.31 3.02 -3.61
N PHE A 188 -4.72 4.23 -3.23
CA PHE A 188 -3.82 5.37 -3.01
C PHE A 188 -3.83 5.86 -1.55
N GLY A 189 -3.40 5.02 -0.63
CA GLY A 189 -3.26 5.36 0.80
C GLY A 189 -1.84 5.19 1.32
N ASP A 190 -0.83 5.43 0.50
CA ASP A 190 0.58 5.15 0.79
C ASP A 190 1.12 5.95 1.99
N PHE A 191 0.51 7.09 2.33
CA PHE A 191 0.88 7.85 3.52
C PHE A 191 0.65 7.05 4.82
N PHE A 192 -0.30 6.10 4.84
CA PHE A 192 -0.45 5.17 5.96
C PHE A 192 0.74 4.21 6.07
N LEU A 193 1.28 3.74 4.92
CA LEU A 193 2.49 2.94 4.91
C LEU A 193 3.64 3.71 5.55
N VAL A 194 3.84 4.98 5.14
CA VAL A 194 4.87 5.85 5.72
C VAL A 194 4.66 6.05 7.22
N LEU A 195 3.42 6.25 7.66
CA LEU A 195 3.09 6.45 9.08
C LEU A 195 3.41 5.19 9.91
N PHE A 196 3.03 4.01 9.44
CA PHE A 196 3.25 2.75 10.15
C PHE A 196 4.70 2.28 10.08
N MET A 197 5.29 2.25 8.89
CA MET A 197 6.69 1.82 8.70
C MET A 197 7.67 2.80 9.32
N GLY A 198 7.38 4.11 9.24
CA GLY A 198 8.23 5.16 9.78
C GLY A 198 8.45 5.06 11.29
N LYS A 199 7.50 4.47 12.03
CA LYS A 199 7.64 4.17 13.46
C LYS A 199 8.76 3.16 13.75
N TYR A 200 9.00 2.21 12.83
CA TYR A 200 10.00 1.15 12.98
C TYR A 200 11.33 1.51 12.35
N ALA A 201 11.40 2.57 11.56
CA ALA A 201 12.59 2.98 10.82
C ALA A 201 13.39 4.03 11.58
N LYS A 202 14.74 3.90 11.54
CA LYS A 202 15.65 4.88 12.12
C LYS A 202 16.11 5.88 11.05
N HIS A 203 16.21 7.17 11.42
CA HIS A 203 16.83 8.22 10.59
C HIS A 203 16.22 8.41 9.19
N ILE A 204 14.87 8.30 9.07
CA ILE A 204 14.18 8.60 7.83
C ILE A 204 14.13 10.13 7.60
N LYS A 205 14.30 10.53 6.32
CA LYS A 205 14.26 11.95 5.90
C LYS A 205 13.11 12.17 4.93
N LEU A 206 12.32 13.23 5.12
CA LEU A 206 11.19 13.57 4.25
C LEU A 206 11.62 13.66 2.78
N LYS A 207 12.73 14.36 2.49
CA LYS A 207 13.25 14.55 1.13
C LYS A 207 13.43 13.23 0.38
N TRP A 208 14.08 12.25 1.03
CA TRP A 208 14.31 10.95 0.40
C TRP A 208 13.04 10.10 0.30
N THR A 209 12.15 10.18 1.29
CA THR A 209 10.84 9.48 1.23
C THR A 209 9.98 10.01 0.09
N ALA A 210 9.90 11.34 -0.05
CA ALA A 210 9.16 11.97 -1.14
C ALA A 210 9.77 11.62 -2.51
N LEU A 211 11.11 11.65 -2.62
CA LEU A 211 11.80 11.30 -3.87
C LEU A 211 11.55 9.84 -4.27
N VAL A 212 11.71 8.89 -3.35
CA VAL A 212 11.48 7.46 -3.62
C VAL A 212 10.01 7.21 -4.00
N TYR A 213 9.09 7.83 -3.29
CA TYR A 213 7.67 7.73 -3.59
C TYR A 213 7.33 8.32 -4.98
N THR A 214 7.85 9.51 -5.28
CA THR A 214 7.66 10.13 -6.61
C THR A 214 8.20 9.23 -7.72
N PHE A 215 9.39 8.66 -7.53
CA PHE A 215 9.98 7.76 -8.52
C PHE A 215 9.13 6.49 -8.71
N ALA A 216 8.63 5.90 -7.63
CA ALA A 216 7.72 4.74 -7.70
C ALA A 216 6.43 5.07 -8.46
N MET A 217 5.81 6.23 -8.19
CA MET A 217 4.57 6.65 -8.84
C MET A 217 4.77 7.03 -10.31
N LEU A 218 5.90 7.66 -10.67
CA LEU A 218 6.23 7.92 -12.08
C LEU A 218 6.46 6.62 -12.84
N PHE A 219 7.12 5.65 -12.22
CA PHE A 219 7.30 4.33 -12.81
C PHE A 219 5.95 3.61 -13.02
N VAL A 220 5.05 3.67 -12.03
CA VAL A 220 3.67 3.17 -12.18
C VAL A 220 2.96 3.89 -13.34
N GLY A 221 3.07 5.21 -13.44
CA GLY A 221 2.49 5.99 -14.54
C GLY A 221 3.02 5.55 -15.91
N LEU A 222 4.33 5.30 -16.02
CA LEU A 222 4.94 4.77 -17.24
C LEU A 222 4.33 3.41 -17.63
N LEU A 223 4.23 2.49 -16.68
CA LEU A 223 3.61 1.18 -16.92
C LEU A 223 2.15 1.28 -17.37
N PHE A 224 1.39 2.26 -16.88
CA PHE A 224 0.02 2.52 -17.33
C PHE A 224 -0.02 3.01 -18.78
N VAL A 225 0.89 3.92 -19.15
CA VAL A 225 1.02 4.40 -20.52
C VAL A 225 1.39 3.27 -21.48
N GLU A 226 2.35 2.43 -21.10
CA GLU A 226 2.75 1.24 -21.88
C GLU A 226 1.58 0.27 -22.06
N PHE A 227 0.86 -0.03 -20.97
CA PHE A 227 -0.25 -0.97 -20.98
C PHE A 227 -1.39 -0.49 -21.89
N PHE A 228 -1.75 0.78 -21.79
CA PHE A 228 -2.76 1.38 -22.67
C PHE A 228 -2.25 1.48 -24.10
N GLY A 229 -0.99 1.85 -24.32
CA GLY A 229 -0.39 1.95 -25.64
C GLY A 229 -0.35 0.62 -26.43
N ILE A 230 -0.32 -0.51 -25.71
CA ILE A 230 -0.36 -1.84 -26.34
C ILE A 230 -1.79 -2.27 -26.67
N TYR A 231 -2.74 -2.07 -25.76
CA TYR A 231 -4.08 -2.68 -25.85
C TYR A 231 -5.19 -1.69 -26.18
N GLN A 232 -4.94 -0.40 -26.06
CA GLN A 232 -5.90 0.68 -26.35
C GLN A 232 -7.28 0.39 -25.72
N ASP A 233 -8.33 0.32 -26.53
CA ASP A 233 -9.70 0.07 -26.07
C ASP A 233 -9.93 -1.33 -25.45
N TYR A 234 -9.02 -2.28 -25.70
CA TYR A 234 -9.07 -3.62 -25.07
C TYR A 234 -8.42 -3.69 -23.68
N THR A 235 -7.80 -2.61 -23.23
CA THR A 235 -7.13 -2.53 -21.91
C THR A 235 -8.02 -2.96 -20.73
N PRO A 236 -9.32 -2.57 -20.65
CA PRO A 236 -10.21 -2.98 -19.57
C PRO A 236 -10.44 -4.50 -19.48
N MET A 237 -10.32 -5.20 -20.59
CA MET A 237 -10.55 -6.65 -20.66
C MET A 237 -9.36 -7.49 -20.16
N LYS A 238 -8.23 -6.84 -19.88
CA LYS A 238 -7.00 -7.53 -19.48
C LYS A 238 -6.93 -7.73 -17.97
N PRO A 239 -6.62 -8.95 -17.50
CA PRO A 239 -6.72 -9.29 -16.07
C PRO A 239 -5.64 -8.64 -15.20
N SER A 240 -4.43 -8.50 -15.71
CA SER A 240 -3.27 -7.98 -14.97
C SER A 240 -2.24 -7.35 -15.92
N LEU A 241 -1.69 -6.22 -15.52
CA LEU A 241 -0.63 -5.55 -16.26
C LEU A 241 0.62 -6.41 -16.35
N ILE A 242 1.05 -7.07 -15.27
CA ILE A 242 2.27 -7.87 -15.25
C ILE A 242 2.17 -9.06 -16.21
N SER A 243 1.07 -9.84 -16.15
CA SER A 243 0.91 -11.01 -17.02
C SER A 243 0.92 -10.62 -18.48
N VAL A 244 0.27 -9.52 -18.79
CA VAL A 244 0.08 -9.08 -20.15
C VAL A 244 1.34 -8.44 -20.75
N LEU A 245 2.05 -7.61 -20.03
CA LEU A 245 3.32 -7.06 -20.48
C LEU A 245 4.38 -8.15 -20.62
N SER A 246 4.34 -9.17 -19.76
CA SER A 246 5.27 -10.31 -19.86
C SER A 246 4.98 -11.21 -21.06
N GLU A 247 3.71 -11.40 -21.45
CA GLU A 247 3.35 -12.12 -22.68
C GLU A 247 3.98 -11.48 -23.93
N GLN A 248 4.17 -10.17 -23.92
CA GLN A 248 4.83 -9.44 -25.00
C GLN A 248 6.36 -9.65 -25.02
N SER A 249 6.94 -10.15 -23.93
CA SER A 249 8.38 -10.39 -23.81
C SER A 249 8.86 -11.70 -24.42
N MET A 250 8.05 -12.38 -25.25
CA MET A 250 8.46 -13.61 -25.93
C MET A 250 9.69 -13.35 -26.81
N LEU A 251 10.86 -13.57 -26.23
CA LEU A 251 12.15 -13.59 -26.91
C LEU A 251 12.24 -14.85 -27.78
N GLY A 252 11.74 -14.75 -28.99
CA GLY A 252 11.94 -15.74 -30.06
C GLY A 252 11.64 -17.20 -29.67
N VAL A 253 11.13 -17.98 -30.61
CA VAL A 253 10.72 -19.39 -30.45
C VAL A 253 11.83 -20.32 -29.91
N ASN A 254 13.10 -19.88 -29.91
CA ASN A 254 14.26 -20.74 -29.59
C ASN A 254 14.76 -20.67 -28.15
N ILE A 255 14.32 -19.67 -27.33
CA ILE A 255 14.87 -19.48 -25.99
C ILE A 255 13.87 -19.91 -24.87
N GLY A 256 12.65 -20.27 -25.28
CA GLY A 256 11.60 -20.63 -24.31
C GLY A 256 11.00 -19.41 -23.60
N ARG A 257 10.17 -19.66 -22.63
CA ARG A 257 9.43 -18.63 -21.87
C ARG A 257 10.29 -18.08 -20.72
N VAL A 258 11.21 -17.18 -21.03
CA VAL A 258 12.04 -16.48 -20.02
C VAL A 258 11.23 -15.47 -19.20
N ASP A 259 10.08 -15.04 -19.73
CA ASP A 259 9.11 -14.16 -19.06
C ASP A 259 8.70 -14.66 -17.67
N TRP A 260 8.57 -15.99 -17.49
CA TRP A 260 8.20 -16.58 -16.20
C TRP A 260 9.14 -16.24 -15.07
N PHE A 261 10.43 -16.15 -15.35
CA PHE A 261 11.42 -15.76 -14.36
C PHE A 261 11.17 -14.35 -13.82
N PHE A 262 10.89 -13.41 -14.72
CA PHE A 262 10.62 -12.02 -14.32
C PHE A 262 9.25 -11.88 -13.64
N ILE A 263 8.24 -12.62 -14.09
CA ILE A 263 6.93 -12.66 -13.41
C ILE A 263 7.09 -13.16 -11.98
N LEU A 264 7.80 -14.26 -11.76
CA LEU A 264 7.99 -14.83 -10.41
C LEU A 264 8.64 -13.84 -9.45
N PHE A 265 9.68 -13.11 -9.89
CA PHE A 265 10.31 -12.11 -9.02
C PHE A 265 9.44 -10.86 -8.82
N ALA A 266 8.69 -10.41 -9.82
CA ALA A 266 7.72 -9.33 -9.67
C ALA A 266 6.65 -9.72 -8.63
N GLU A 267 6.10 -10.94 -8.72
CA GLU A 267 5.10 -11.44 -7.78
C GLU A 267 5.65 -11.72 -6.38
N MET A 268 6.94 -12.01 -6.25
CA MET A 268 7.59 -12.06 -4.95
C MET A 268 7.48 -10.72 -4.21
N GLY A 269 7.61 -9.60 -4.94
CA GLY A 269 7.34 -8.27 -4.41
C GLY A 269 5.90 -8.11 -3.93
N THR A 270 4.94 -8.67 -4.67
CA THR A 270 3.52 -8.65 -4.34
C THR A 270 3.20 -9.49 -3.09
N ILE A 271 3.77 -10.70 -2.96
CA ILE A 271 3.63 -11.56 -1.77
C ILE A 271 4.21 -10.88 -0.52
N LEU A 272 5.40 -10.30 -0.62
CA LEU A 272 6.01 -9.56 0.48
C LEU A 272 5.16 -8.34 0.89
N SER A 273 4.56 -7.66 -0.09
CA SER A 273 3.66 -6.51 0.14
C SER A 273 2.37 -6.94 0.83
N ALA A 274 1.77 -8.08 0.44
CA ALA A 274 0.61 -8.66 1.11
C ALA A 274 0.93 -9.02 2.58
N GLY A 275 2.09 -9.63 2.83
CA GLY A 275 2.58 -9.92 4.18
C GLY A 275 2.76 -8.66 5.04
N ALA A 276 3.28 -7.57 4.45
CA ALA A 276 3.42 -6.28 5.13
C ALA A 276 2.04 -5.66 5.45
N CYS A 277 1.10 -5.68 4.52
CA CYS A 277 -0.27 -5.20 4.75
C CYS A 277 -0.97 -6.00 5.86
N LEU A 278 -0.86 -7.34 5.86
CA LEU A 278 -1.40 -8.17 6.93
C LEU A 278 -0.75 -7.87 8.29
N PHE A 279 0.56 -7.64 8.31
CA PHE A 279 1.26 -7.21 9.53
C PHE A 279 0.72 -5.88 10.05
N PHE A 280 0.48 -4.90 9.20
CA PHE A 280 -0.07 -3.60 9.62
C PHE A 280 -1.53 -3.74 10.09
N ALA A 281 -2.35 -4.56 9.45
CA ALA A 281 -3.69 -4.88 9.89
C ALA A 281 -3.69 -5.53 11.30
N LYS A 282 -2.85 -6.56 11.50
CA LYS A 282 -2.63 -7.19 12.80
C LYS A 282 -2.23 -6.17 13.87
N LYS A 283 -1.26 -5.31 13.56
CA LYS A 283 -0.74 -4.34 14.52
C LYS A 283 -1.76 -3.27 14.89
N SER A 284 -2.54 -2.81 13.91
CA SER A 284 -3.63 -1.86 14.14
C SER A 284 -4.70 -2.46 15.06
N LEU A 285 -5.11 -3.70 14.80
CA LEU A 285 -6.14 -4.38 15.59
C LEU A 285 -5.65 -4.71 17.00
N SER A 286 -4.39 -5.14 17.15
CA SER A 286 -3.78 -5.40 18.46
C SER A 286 -3.65 -4.14 19.31
N LEU A 287 -3.44 -2.97 18.70
CA LEU A 287 -3.45 -1.69 19.40
C LEU A 287 -4.87 -1.25 19.79
N ALA A 288 -5.89 -1.62 19.01
CA ALA A 288 -7.29 -1.36 19.35
C ALA A 288 -7.77 -2.26 20.49
N PHE A 289 -7.32 -3.51 20.55
CA PHE A 289 -7.70 -4.53 21.52
C PHE A 289 -6.48 -5.12 22.25
N PRO A 290 -5.86 -4.37 23.17
CA PRO A 290 -4.61 -4.77 23.82
C PRO A 290 -4.73 -6.01 24.74
N LYS A 291 -5.95 -6.44 25.06
CA LYS A 291 -6.20 -7.67 25.85
C LYS A 291 -6.04 -8.95 25.04
N ILE A 292 -6.12 -8.88 23.71
CA ILE A 292 -6.03 -10.03 22.82
C ILE A 292 -4.56 -10.22 22.41
N LYS A 293 -4.04 -11.44 22.52
CA LYS A 293 -2.68 -11.75 22.07
C LYS A 293 -2.55 -11.56 20.55
N GLU A 294 -1.47 -10.95 20.09
CA GLU A 294 -1.23 -10.64 18.65
C GLU A 294 -1.34 -11.88 17.75
N LEU A 295 -1.01 -13.06 18.25
CA LEU A 295 -1.14 -14.31 17.50
C LEU A 295 -2.59 -14.63 17.16
N TRP A 296 -3.52 -14.50 18.11
CA TRP A 296 -4.94 -14.77 17.87
C TRP A 296 -5.55 -13.76 16.88
N VAL A 297 -5.11 -12.50 16.96
CA VAL A 297 -5.51 -11.49 15.98
C VAL A 297 -5.03 -11.89 14.59
N LEU A 298 -3.80 -12.38 14.45
CA LEU A 298 -3.25 -12.81 13.17
C LEU A 298 -3.99 -14.03 12.62
N ILE A 299 -4.26 -15.04 13.46
CA ILE A 299 -5.06 -16.22 13.07
C ILE A 299 -6.45 -15.80 12.58
N PHE A 300 -7.11 -14.92 13.33
CA PHE A 300 -8.42 -14.39 12.93
C PHE A 300 -8.38 -13.71 11.57
N LEU A 301 -7.39 -12.82 11.33
CA LEU A 301 -7.27 -12.10 10.07
C LEU A 301 -7.00 -13.01 8.88
N ILE A 302 -6.16 -14.03 9.03
CA ILE A 302 -5.87 -14.97 7.92
C ILE A 302 -7.07 -15.85 7.60
N VAL A 303 -7.82 -16.27 8.62
CA VAL A 303 -9.08 -16.99 8.45
C VAL A 303 -10.09 -16.11 7.69
N VAL A 304 -10.20 -14.85 8.04
CA VAL A 304 -11.07 -13.89 7.31
C VAL A 304 -10.62 -13.76 5.86
N ILE A 305 -9.31 -13.60 5.58
CA ILE A 305 -8.79 -13.54 4.20
C ILE A 305 -9.19 -14.79 3.42
N TYR A 306 -8.91 -15.96 3.97
CA TYR A 306 -9.20 -17.23 3.32
C TYR A 306 -10.70 -17.42 3.02
N PHE A 307 -11.56 -17.09 3.97
CA PHE A 307 -13.01 -17.19 3.78
C PHE A 307 -13.55 -16.16 2.79
N VAL A 308 -13.08 -14.91 2.88
CA VAL A 308 -13.50 -13.86 1.93
C VAL A 308 -13.05 -14.23 0.52
N ASP A 309 -11.84 -14.75 0.36
CA ASP A 309 -11.33 -15.20 -0.93
C ASP A 309 -12.21 -16.31 -1.52
N ILE A 310 -12.47 -17.39 -0.79
CA ILE A 310 -13.24 -18.53 -1.29
C ILE A 310 -14.71 -18.16 -1.56
N PHE A 311 -15.37 -17.43 -0.67
CA PHE A 311 -16.81 -17.21 -0.75
C PHE A 311 -17.21 -15.97 -1.55
N TYR A 312 -16.35 -14.94 -1.62
CA TYR A 312 -16.72 -13.66 -2.23
C TYR A 312 -15.94 -13.35 -3.51
N LEU A 313 -14.72 -13.87 -3.68
CA LEU A 313 -13.87 -13.48 -4.78
C LEU A 313 -13.85 -14.50 -5.93
N VAL A 314 -14.23 -15.75 -5.67
CA VAL A 314 -14.16 -16.85 -6.67
C VAL A 314 -15.34 -16.83 -7.65
N ASP A 315 -16.57 -16.57 -7.19
CA ASP A 315 -17.73 -16.97 -8.00
C ASP A 315 -18.64 -15.86 -8.54
N VAL A 316 -18.57 -14.60 -8.08
CA VAL A 316 -19.61 -13.64 -8.50
C VAL A 316 -19.04 -12.23 -8.73
N HIS A 317 -18.95 -11.85 -9.99
CA HIS A 317 -18.55 -10.50 -10.43
C HIS A 317 -19.30 -9.38 -9.67
N THR A 318 -20.59 -9.58 -9.40
CA THR A 318 -21.44 -8.64 -8.67
C THR A 318 -21.06 -8.49 -7.19
N GLN A 319 -20.74 -9.58 -6.49
CA GLN A 319 -20.36 -9.53 -5.08
C GLN A 319 -18.99 -8.88 -4.88
N LYS A 320 -18.06 -9.15 -5.80
CA LYS A 320 -16.76 -8.53 -5.83
C LYS A 320 -16.83 -7.01 -6.04
N GLN A 321 -17.68 -6.57 -6.97
CA GLN A 321 -17.89 -5.14 -7.20
C GLN A 321 -18.47 -4.46 -5.97
N LEU A 322 -19.47 -5.07 -5.33
CA LEU A 322 -20.03 -4.56 -4.07
C LEU A 322 -19.00 -4.47 -2.94
N PHE A 323 -18.10 -5.46 -2.83
CA PHE A 323 -17.02 -5.43 -1.84
C PHE A 323 -16.04 -4.28 -2.10
N ILE A 324 -15.59 -4.10 -3.34
CA ILE A 324 -14.71 -3.00 -3.74
C ILE A 324 -15.40 -1.65 -3.48
N ASP A 325 -16.68 -1.52 -3.86
CA ASP A 325 -17.47 -0.31 -3.66
C ASP A 325 -17.64 0.03 -2.18
N PHE A 326 -17.90 -0.94 -1.33
CA PHE A 326 -17.94 -0.74 0.12
C PHE A 326 -16.60 -0.30 0.66
N MET A 327 -15.50 -0.98 0.27
CA MET A 327 -14.15 -0.71 0.77
C MET A 327 -13.61 0.66 0.33
N LYS A 328 -13.99 1.19 -0.83
CA LYS A 328 -13.59 2.55 -1.24
C LYS A 328 -14.16 3.62 -0.29
N TYR A 329 -15.42 3.49 0.16
CA TYR A 329 -16.01 4.42 1.13
C TYR A 329 -15.41 4.27 2.52
N VAL A 330 -15.14 3.05 2.97
CA VAL A 330 -14.44 2.79 4.24
C VAL A 330 -13.04 3.40 4.20
N SER A 331 -12.28 3.20 3.13
CA SER A 331 -10.95 3.77 2.93
C SER A 331 -10.98 5.31 2.98
N LEU A 332 -11.93 5.93 2.30
CA LEU A 332 -12.10 7.39 2.30
C LEU A 332 -12.42 7.91 3.71
N ALA A 333 -13.38 7.29 4.39
CA ALA A 333 -13.76 7.66 5.75
C ALA A 333 -12.57 7.55 6.72
N VAL A 334 -11.79 6.46 6.65
CA VAL A 334 -10.60 6.27 7.48
C VAL A 334 -9.55 7.34 7.22
N LYS A 335 -9.32 7.72 5.97
CA LYS A 335 -8.35 8.77 5.59
C LYS A 335 -8.78 10.13 6.15
N ILE A 336 -10.05 10.50 5.96
CA ILE A 336 -10.59 11.77 6.45
C ILE A 336 -10.56 11.81 7.98
N LEU A 337 -11.06 10.76 8.65
CA LEU A 337 -11.06 10.68 10.12
C LEU A 337 -9.65 10.71 10.70
N THR A 338 -8.70 10.04 10.06
CA THR A 338 -7.29 10.07 10.49
C THR A 338 -6.70 11.46 10.34
N ALA A 339 -6.92 12.13 9.21
CA ALA A 339 -6.44 13.49 8.97
C ALA A 339 -7.05 14.49 9.98
N LEU A 340 -8.36 14.42 10.21
CA LEU A 340 -9.06 15.28 11.19
C LEU A 340 -8.55 15.05 12.61
N MET A 341 -8.43 13.78 13.04
CA MET A 341 -7.94 13.46 14.36
C MET A 341 -6.52 13.96 14.60
N LEU A 342 -5.67 13.88 13.57
CA LEU A 342 -4.30 14.36 13.63
C LEU A 342 -4.25 15.88 13.68
N ALA A 343 -5.11 16.57 12.94
CA ALA A 343 -5.25 18.02 13.03
C ALA A 343 -5.68 18.47 14.43
N VAL A 344 -6.73 17.84 14.98
CA VAL A 344 -7.23 18.11 16.34
C VAL A 344 -6.15 17.82 17.39
N TRP A 345 -5.44 16.71 17.28
CA TRP A 345 -4.36 16.37 18.20
C TRP A 345 -3.20 17.38 18.14
N CYS A 346 -2.88 17.90 16.95
CA CYS A 346 -1.87 18.93 16.78
C CYS A 346 -2.25 20.25 17.44
N ILE A 347 -3.56 20.57 17.49
CA ILE A 347 -4.07 21.81 18.10
C ILE A 347 -4.11 21.71 19.63
N ILE A 348 -4.53 20.58 20.18
CA ILE A 348 -4.82 20.43 21.63
C ILE A 348 -3.53 20.30 22.47
N LYS A 349 -2.43 19.79 21.94
CA LYS A 349 -1.26 19.37 22.74
C LYS A 349 -0.16 20.42 23.03
N PRO A 350 -0.06 21.60 22.41
CA PRO A 350 1.08 22.50 22.68
C PRO A 350 1.13 23.06 24.10
N LYS A 351 0.00 23.22 24.79
CA LYS A 351 -0.04 23.93 26.08
C LYS A 351 0.46 23.14 27.30
N LYS A 352 0.31 21.82 27.33
CA LYS A 352 0.68 21.02 28.52
C LYS A 352 2.15 20.60 28.60
N SER A 353 2.80 20.39 27.44
CA SER A 353 4.22 19.98 27.39
C SER A 353 5.18 21.13 27.71
N GLN A 354 4.84 22.35 27.30
CA GLN A 354 5.64 23.53 27.65
C GLN A 354 5.55 23.85 29.12
N LYS A 355 4.34 23.80 29.74
CA LYS A 355 4.16 24.05 31.16
C LYS A 355 4.96 23.10 32.07
N ASN A 356 4.96 21.78 31.72
CA ASN A 356 5.73 20.80 32.50
C ASN A 356 7.25 20.92 32.27
N ALA A 357 7.70 21.38 31.10
CA ALA A 357 9.11 21.65 30.86
C ALA A 357 9.58 22.92 31.59
N GLU A 358 8.77 23.96 31.61
CA GLU A 358 9.03 25.19 32.36
C GLU A 358 9.01 24.96 33.86
N GLU A 359 8.05 24.18 34.39
CA GLU A 359 8.00 23.80 35.82
C GLU A 359 9.19 22.95 36.25
N ASN A 360 9.66 22.04 35.38
CA ASN A 360 10.87 21.25 35.67
C ASN A 360 12.14 22.10 35.62
N VAL A 361 12.27 23.02 34.68
CA VAL A 361 13.40 23.96 34.64
C VAL A 361 13.40 24.88 35.86
N GLN A 362 12.24 25.39 36.27
CA GLN A 362 12.14 26.19 37.50
C GLN A 362 12.46 25.38 38.76
N LYS A 363 12.07 24.11 38.85
CA LYS A 363 12.44 23.24 39.97
C LYS A 363 13.94 23.00 40.06
N PHE A 364 14.61 22.78 38.90
CA PHE A 364 16.07 22.62 38.91
C PHE A 364 16.83 23.91 39.20
N SER A 365 16.30 25.06 38.75
CA SER A 365 16.93 26.37 39.09
C SER A 365 16.82 26.73 40.57
N ASN A 366 15.71 26.37 41.23
CA ASN A 366 15.50 26.64 42.68
C ASN A 366 16.30 25.68 43.58
N GLN A 367 16.57 24.45 43.15
CA GLN A 367 17.44 23.53 43.91
C GLN A 367 18.93 23.94 43.88
N GLY A 368 19.40 24.54 42.78
CA GLY A 368 20.80 25.04 42.69
C GLY A 368 21.06 26.32 43.45
N GLN A 369 20.03 27.02 44.00
CA GLN A 369 20.21 28.22 44.83
C GLN A 369 20.23 27.91 46.34
N VAL A 370 19.85 26.69 46.76
CA VAL A 370 19.83 26.29 48.18
C VAL A 370 21.16 25.64 48.62
N GLU A 371 22.05 25.29 47.67
CA GLU A 371 23.37 24.71 47.94
C GLU A 371 24.54 25.71 47.79
N ARG A 372 24.27 27.01 47.82
CA ARG A 372 25.26 28.06 47.98
C ARG A 372 24.94 28.87 49.24
#